data_272d1d0436687901beb65e99a9c4338f
#
_entry.id   272d1d0436687901beb65e99a9c4338f
#
_cell.length_a   1.000
_cell.length_b   1.000
_cell.length_c   1.000
_cell.angle_alpha   90.00
_cell.angle_beta   90.00
_cell.angle_gamma   90.00
#
_symmetry.space_group_name_H-M   'P 1'
#
loop_
_entity.id
_entity.type
_entity.pdbx_description
1 polymer ?
#
loop_
_entity_poly.entity_id
_entity_poly.type
_entity_poly.pdbx_seq_one_letter_code
_entity_poly.pdbx_strand_id
1 'polypeptide(L)'
;MKQVDFYGLPRPVQDRVLDSLGGRFEPRPMLHRLGAAARAPRWLAVAGTGAIGACVVAFAGLGKVESPLALHSIPVVAIYAALMATVGIGLLSALEHKSRIGALPFRPGIYLFGSALIDARASRLKVYPLDSLARLAKGPGSMVTLVFGSAHFSLPLADPARADEAVQLIEGAKNRLAILDERGRFEIDPLEPAAVASPLAPTAPLTRRAPLWEQQRWTLGILVGCLLGAVIFWLRNTASDNRMLASAQRKDDVAAYRGYLARGKRHREIVSSVLLPRAVLRGAIETGSVAAIDAFTRDFPETGIKPEVEAARRNAMVAEFERARAKGTLAALLDFGQEHPDHGLETPFNEARSALFAHAKARYRREMAEGAEDHAALVDRLISYAEKAGAKRTDAGHRGPAVEIRFQRLASKTLGRADAAIRKNPMFNGAASYPAQYFEPKRLEPNEAAVANALKERFVKVFEPEILTFVVGAPVEGESEEPPEPTVPTLFISHRLEWSGGAVARDKPRGVFIGILLFFKTAFIIPGDTAPLKSKYTAGENVSHDLIAKNADKPSAGALESAVYESLLNDGFAQFRSRYLAKWFAKP
;
A
#
# COMPACT_ATOMS: atom_id res chain seq x y z
N MET A 1 28.06 18.82 75.24
CA MET A 1 28.37 19.15 73.86
C MET A 1 28.04 20.60 73.60
N LYS A 2 29.02 21.41 73.20
CA LYS A 2 28.84 22.81 72.76
C LYS A 2 28.97 22.89 71.24
N GLN A 3 28.09 23.65 70.57
CA GLN A 3 28.20 23.90 69.15
C GLN A 3 28.61 25.36 68.97
N VAL A 4 29.67 25.57 68.16
CA VAL A 4 30.23 26.88 67.93
C VAL A 4 30.38 27.09 66.42
N ASP A 5 29.85 28.19 65.87
CA ASP A 5 30.10 28.54 64.50
C ASP A 5 31.48 29.18 64.41
N PHE A 6 32.36 28.56 63.59
CA PHE A 6 33.72 29.07 63.40
C PHE A 6 33.76 30.51 62.95
N TYR A 7 32.91 30.86 61.98
CA TYR A 7 32.87 32.23 61.44
C TYR A 7 32.22 33.25 62.41
N GLY A 8 31.53 32.80 63.41
CA GLY A 8 30.97 33.63 64.48
C GLY A 8 31.91 33.88 65.65
N LEU A 9 33.10 33.24 65.66
CA LEU A 9 34.09 33.44 66.70
C LEU A 9 34.81 34.78 66.49
N PRO A 10 35.30 35.42 67.56
CA PRO A 10 36.24 36.57 67.45
C PRO A 10 37.48 36.14 66.66
N ARG A 11 38.04 37.06 65.87
CA ARG A 11 39.18 36.77 65.00
C ARG A 11 40.39 36.15 65.69
N PRO A 12 40.83 36.63 66.86
CA PRO A 12 41.94 35.99 67.58
C PRO A 12 41.69 34.53 67.91
N VAL A 13 40.44 34.20 68.21
CA VAL A 13 40.06 32.79 68.52
C VAL A 13 40.02 31.97 67.23
N GLN A 14 39.54 32.57 66.10
CA GLN A 14 39.59 31.88 64.83
C GLN A 14 41.03 31.58 64.41
N ASP A 15 41.94 32.54 64.52
CA ASP A 15 43.35 32.39 64.14
C ASP A 15 43.99 31.30 65.00
N ARG A 16 43.73 31.31 66.32
CA ARG A 16 44.23 30.27 67.27
C ARG A 16 43.67 28.89 66.92
N VAL A 17 42.40 28.80 66.62
CA VAL A 17 41.79 27.52 66.22
C VAL A 17 42.41 27.01 64.90
N LEU A 18 42.66 27.89 63.92
CA LEU A 18 43.35 27.55 62.68
C LEU A 18 44.75 27.02 62.89
N ASP A 19 45.51 27.72 63.71
CA ASP A 19 46.89 27.32 64.07
C ASP A 19 46.93 26.04 64.84
N SER A 20 46.05 25.86 65.87
CA SER A 20 45.91 24.67 66.63
C SER A 20 45.48 23.44 65.81
N LEU A 21 44.47 23.59 64.98
CA LEU A 21 44.04 22.52 64.05
C LEU A 21 45.11 22.20 63.00
N GLY A 22 45.92 23.20 62.62
CA GLY A 22 47.06 23.02 61.71
C GLY A 22 48.29 22.43 62.40
N GLY A 23 48.30 22.31 63.69
CA GLY A 23 49.43 21.79 64.48
C GLY A 23 50.62 22.73 64.53
N ARG A 24 50.43 24.05 64.27
CA ARG A 24 51.51 25.05 64.23
C ARG A 24 51.83 25.68 65.54
N PHE A 25 50.83 25.83 66.41
CA PHE A 25 50.96 26.41 67.75
C PHE A 25 50.22 25.56 68.80
N GLU A 26 50.62 25.73 70.05
CA GLU A 26 49.92 25.10 71.20
C GLU A 26 48.55 25.79 71.43
N PRO A 27 47.53 25.04 71.84
CA PRO A 27 47.53 23.59 71.98
C PRO A 27 47.48 22.81 70.64
N ARG A 28 48.30 21.77 70.55
CA ARG A 28 48.27 20.83 69.42
C ARG A 28 47.30 19.69 69.67
N PRO A 29 46.65 19.16 68.66
CA PRO A 29 45.82 17.99 68.81
C PRO A 29 46.70 16.77 69.18
N MET A 30 46.32 16.04 70.24
CA MET A 30 46.95 14.81 70.60
C MET A 30 46.72 13.72 69.56
N LEU A 31 45.50 13.65 69.06
CA LEU A 31 45.09 12.72 68.04
C LEU A 31 44.18 13.46 67.04
N HIS A 32 44.26 13.07 65.81
CA HIS A 32 43.33 13.61 64.78
C HIS A 32 42.96 12.57 63.71
N ARG A 33 41.76 12.70 63.18
CA ARG A 33 41.31 11.95 62.02
C ARG A 33 40.79 12.94 60.98
N LEU A 34 41.49 13.00 59.90
CA LEU A 34 41.07 13.89 58.78
C LEU A 34 39.89 13.22 58.00
N GLY A 35 38.97 14.02 57.55
CA GLY A 35 37.84 13.63 56.75
C GLY A 35 36.62 14.51 56.94
N ALA A 36 35.90 14.77 55.92
CA ALA A 36 34.67 15.56 55.94
C ALA A 36 33.47 14.80 56.49
N ALA A 37 32.45 15.48 56.97
CA ALA A 37 31.18 14.87 57.33
C ALA A 37 30.50 14.26 56.12
N ALA A 38 30.09 13.00 56.21
CA ALA A 38 29.47 12.26 55.12
C ALA A 38 27.99 12.68 54.87
N ARG A 39 27.75 13.96 54.58
CA ARG A 39 26.41 14.49 54.28
C ARG A 39 26.10 14.52 52.78
N ALA A 40 27.12 14.71 51.91
CA ALA A 40 26.95 14.69 50.48
C ALA A 40 26.30 13.39 49.95
N PRO A 41 26.69 12.20 50.45
CA PRO A 41 26.05 10.94 50.03
C PRO A 41 24.55 10.87 50.35
N ARG A 42 24.08 11.51 51.40
CA ARG A 42 22.63 11.55 51.73
C ARG A 42 21.83 12.35 50.72
N TRP A 43 22.36 13.50 50.32
CA TRP A 43 21.70 14.32 49.27
C TRP A 43 21.75 13.66 47.90
N LEU A 44 22.81 12.97 47.55
CA LEU A 44 22.91 12.17 46.33
C LEU A 44 21.96 10.98 46.37
N ALA A 45 21.75 10.35 47.54
CA ALA A 45 20.75 9.30 47.69
C ALA A 45 19.32 9.84 47.46
N VAL A 46 18.99 11.03 48.00
CA VAL A 46 17.70 11.71 47.74
C VAL A 46 17.54 12.02 46.27
N ALA A 47 18.57 12.55 45.60
CA ALA A 47 18.54 12.79 44.15
C ALA A 47 18.36 11.47 43.38
N GLY A 48 19.08 10.41 43.76
CA GLY A 48 19.00 9.10 43.13
C GLY A 48 17.61 8.45 43.23
N THR A 49 17.01 8.47 44.43
CA THR A 49 15.65 7.95 44.62
C THR A 49 14.62 8.74 43.86
N GLY A 50 14.75 10.08 43.83
CA GLY A 50 13.91 10.94 43.00
C GLY A 50 14.04 10.62 41.49
N ALA A 51 15.28 10.41 41.04
CA ALA A 51 15.56 10.06 39.65
C ALA A 51 14.98 8.69 39.26
N ILE A 52 15.15 7.68 40.11
CA ILE A 52 14.54 6.35 39.88
C ILE A 52 13.02 6.47 39.81
N GLY A 53 12.39 7.15 40.77
CA GLY A 53 10.94 7.37 40.75
C GLY A 53 10.47 8.11 39.51
N ALA A 54 11.17 9.17 39.11
CA ALA A 54 10.86 9.91 37.87
C ALA A 54 11.01 9.05 36.62
N CYS A 55 12.06 8.20 36.54
CA CYS A 55 12.23 7.24 35.47
C CYS A 55 11.09 6.22 35.43
N VAL A 56 10.71 5.66 36.58
CA VAL A 56 9.57 4.73 36.66
C VAL A 56 8.30 5.40 36.12
N VAL A 57 7.99 6.61 36.57
CA VAL A 57 6.80 7.35 36.09
C VAL A 57 6.91 7.70 34.60
N ALA A 58 8.09 8.16 34.15
CA ALA A 58 8.30 8.51 32.74
C ALA A 58 8.20 7.30 31.82
N PHE A 59 8.68 6.14 32.25
CA PHE A 59 8.79 4.93 31.42
C PHE A 59 7.73 3.86 31.71
N ALA A 60 6.89 4.05 32.72
CA ALA A 60 5.85 3.09 33.13
C ALA A 60 4.79 2.77 32.04
N GLY A 61 4.72 3.50 30.94
CA GLY A 61 3.80 3.25 29.84
C GLY A 61 4.45 2.71 28.55
N LEU A 62 5.77 2.53 28.54
CA LEU A 62 6.49 2.14 27.31
C LEU A 62 6.21 0.72 26.81
N GLY A 63 5.73 -0.17 27.69
CA GLY A 63 5.36 -1.55 27.34
C GLY A 63 3.95 -1.70 26.79
N LYS A 64 3.10 -0.67 26.89
CA LYS A 64 1.72 -0.68 26.40
C LYS A 64 1.56 0.40 25.35
N VAL A 65 1.63 0.02 24.10
CA VAL A 65 1.46 0.90 22.94
C VAL A 65 0.07 1.58 22.94
N GLU A 66 -0.87 1.07 23.71
CA GLU A 66 -2.26 1.51 23.75
C GLU A 66 -2.54 2.73 24.64
N SER A 67 -1.60 3.16 25.50
CA SER A 67 -1.89 4.24 26.45
C SER A 67 -0.73 5.24 26.62
N PRO A 68 -0.41 6.08 25.62
CA PRO A 68 0.45 7.25 25.86
C PRO A 68 -0.22 8.30 26.76
N LEU A 69 -1.50 8.15 27.07
CA LEU A 69 -2.33 9.08 27.83
C LEU A 69 -2.07 9.04 29.34
N ALA A 70 -1.46 8.00 29.90
CA ALA A 70 -1.20 7.89 31.35
C ALA A 70 -0.29 9.01 31.88
N LEU A 71 0.64 9.53 31.06
CA LEU A 71 1.51 10.65 31.42
C LEU A 71 0.89 12.04 31.17
N HIS A 72 -0.23 12.11 30.50
CA HIS A 72 -0.91 13.39 30.21
C HIS A 72 -1.99 13.74 31.25
N SER A 73 -2.22 12.87 32.25
CA SER A 73 -3.08 13.23 33.39
C SER A 73 -2.35 14.23 34.30
N ILE A 74 -3.02 15.30 34.70
CA ILE A 74 -2.48 16.34 35.58
C ILE A 74 -1.79 15.76 36.81
N PRO A 75 -2.37 14.75 37.52
CA PRO A 75 -1.71 14.15 38.67
C PRO A 75 -0.37 13.48 38.37
N VAL A 76 -0.26 12.79 37.24
CA VAL A 76 0.98 12.10 36.85
C VAL A 76 2.07 13.09 36.46
N VAL A 77 1.73 14.17 35.77
CA VAL A 77 2.65 15.26 35.47
C VAL A 77 3.13 15.95 36.77
N ALA A 78 2.23 16.19 37.70
CA ALA A 78 2.56 16.78 39.00
C ALA A 78 3.52 15.90 39.82
N ILE A 79 3.26 14.59 39.89
CA ILE A 79 4.14 13.62 40.56
C ILE A 79 5.53 13.61 39.88
N TYR A 80 5.57 13.55 38.57
CA TYR A 80 6.83 13.58 37.82
C TYR A 80 7.61 14.88 38.07
N ALA A 81 6.96 16.03 38.02
CA ALA A 81 7.57 17.31 38.29
C ALA A 81 8.10 17.39 39.75
N ALA A 82 7.34 16.90 40.71
CA ALA A 82 7.76 16.83 42.11
C ALA A 82 9.02 15.95 42.30
N LEU A 83 9.04 14.78 41.67
CA LEU A 83 10.20 13.88 41.69
C LEU A 83 11.43 14.54 41.04
N MET A 84 11.26 15.22 39.91
CA MET A 84 12.35 15.93 39.24
C MET A 84 12.84 17.14 40.05
N ALA A 85 11.95 17.85 40.75
CA ALA A 85 12.34 18.89 41.70
C ALA A 85 13.20 18.33 42.86
N THR A 86 12.85 17.15 43.41
CA THR A 86 13.67 16.50 44.45
C THR A 86 15.05 16.12 43.92
N VAL A 87 15.18 15.67 42.68
CA VAL A 87 16.47 15.42 42.01
C VAL A 87 17.32 16.70 41.99
N GLY A 88 16.75 17.80 41.47
CA GLY A 88 17.45 19.08 41.38
C GLY A 88 17.89 19.61 42.75
N ILE A 89 17.01 19.61 43.75
CA ILE A 89 17.29 20.02 45.12
C ILE A 89 18.38 19.14 45.71
N GLY A 90 18.31 17.81 45.54
CA GLY A 90 19.30 16.87 46.04
C GLY A 90 20.68 17.11 45.42
N LEU A 91 20.79 17.29 44.13
CA LEU A 91 22.04 17.57 43.42
C LEU A 91 22.66 18.90 43.89
N LEU A 92 21.88 19.98 43.93
CA LEU A 92 22.40 21.29 44.38
C LEU A 92 22.78 21.28 45.86
N SER A 93 22.01 20.59 46.72
CA SER A 93 22.36 20.45 48.12
C SER A 93 23.64 19.65 48.32
N ALA A 94 23.91 18.64 47.47
CA ALA A 94 25.17 17.90 47.50
C ALA A 94 26.35 18.78 47.03
N LEU A 95 26.15 19.57 45.98
CA LEU A 95 27.16 20.54 45.48
C LEU A 95 27.45 21.64 46.50
N GLU A 96 26.41 22.22 47.12
CA GLU A 96 26.55 23.17 48.22
C GLU A 96 27.36 22.61 49.37
N HIS A 97 27.04 21.39 49.81
CA HIS A 97 27.77 20.75 50.87
C HIS A 97 29.25 20.54 50.53
N LYS A 98 29.54 20.09 49.28
CA LYS A 98 30.92 19.96 48.80
C LYS A 98 31.65 21.31 48.76
N SER A 99 31.00 22.36 48.26
CA SER A 99 31.55 23.70 48.23
C SER A 99 31.84 24.27 49.63
N ARG A 100 30.91 24.10 50.57
CA ARG A 100 31.08 24.52 51.94
C ARG A 100 32.28 23.84 52.61
N ILE A 101 32.48 22.56 52.38
CA ILE A 101 33.64 21.82 52.89
C ILE A 101 34.93 22.34 52.23
N GLY A 102 34.92 22.54 50.89
CA GLY A 102 36.09 23.07 50.17
C GLY A 102 36.47 24.49 50.54
N ALA A 103 35.53 25.28 51.08
CA ALA A 103 35.74 26.64 51.50
C ALA A 103 36.12 26.77 53.01
N LEU A 104 36.28 25.66 53.75
CA LEU A 104 36.73 25.73 55.13
C LEU A 104 38.18 26.21 55.17
N PRO A 105 38.52 27.11 56.11
CA PRO A 105 39.90 27.63 56.25
C PRO A 105 40.81 26.63 56.96
N PHE A 106 40.27 25.49 57.40
CA PHE A 106 40.99 24.39 58.07
C PHE A 106 40.68 23.06 57.40
N ARG A 107 41.54 22.08 57.63
CA ARG A 107 41.29 20.70 57.12
C ARG A 107 40.13 20.06 57.90
N PRO A 108 39.06 19.61 57.20
CA PRO A 108 37.96 18.95 57.88
C PRO A 108 38.41 17.67 58.62
N GLY A 109 38.02 17.50 59.89
CA GLY A 109 38.42 16.35 60.66
C GLY A 109 37.85 16.33 62.04
N ILE A 110 38.28 15.33 62.83
CA ILE A 110 38.04 15.18 64.25
C ILE A 110 39.39 15.34 64.94
N TYR A 111 39.45 16.25 65.84
CA TYR A 111 40.69 16.61 66.54
C TYR A 111 40.49 16.42 68.07
N LEU A 112 41.35 15.68 68.67
CA LEU A 112 41.35 15.47 70.14
C LEU A 112 42.48 16.31 70.77
N PHE A 113 42.10 17.24 71.60
CA PHE A 113 43.00 18.05 72.41
C PHE A 113 43.00 17.60 73.82
N GLY A 114 43.94 18.13 74.63
CA GLY A 114 44.03 17.81 76.05
C GLY A 114 42.81 18.29 76.85
N SER A 115 42.03 19.24 76.39
CA SER A 115 40.82 19.79 77.00
C SER A 115 39.51 19.25 76.42
N ALA A 116 39.48 19.00 75.12
CA ALA A 116 38.25 18.67 74.43
C ALA A 116 38.49 17.94 73.09
N LEU A 117 37.47 17.19 72.66
CA LEU A 117 37.41 16.73 71.24
C LEU A 117 36.62 17.73 70.41
N ILE A 118 37.20 18.17 69.31
CA ILE A 118 36.57 19.07 68.35
C ILE A 118 36.24 18.31 67.07
N ASP A 119 34.96 18.19 66.77
CA ASP A 119 34.51 17.73 65.47
C ASP A 119 34.41 18.93 64.50
N ALA A 120 35.47 19.12 63.76
CA ALA A 120 35.66 20.21 62.77
C ALA A 120 35.37 19.74 61.32
N ARG A 121 34.46 18.82 61.12
CA ARG A 121 34.08 18.33 59.78
C ARG A 121 33.15 19.27 59.03
N ALA A 122 32.73 20.38 59.64
CA ALA A 122 31.92 21.44 59.08
C ALA A 122 32.28 22.79 59.75
N SER A 123 31.78 23.90 59.23
CA SER A 123 31.97 25.23 59.84
C SER A 123 31.41 25.35 61.28
N ARG A 124 30.41 24.60 61.59
CA ARG A 124 29.92 24.44 62.99
C ARG A 124 30.76 23.41 63.71
N LEU A 125 31.65 23.86 64.55
CA LEU A 125 32.47 23.05 65.35
C LEU A 125 31.62 22.46 66.48
N LYS A 126 31.72 21.15 66.70
CA LYS A 126 31.10 20.48 67.89
C LYS A 126 32.19 20.14 68.87
N VAL A 127 32.10 20.76 70.01
CA VAL A 127 33.06 20.62 71.05
C VAL A 127 32.51 19.68 72.11
N TYR A 128 33.27 18.66 72.43
CA TYR A 128 33.00 17.69 73.46
C TYR A 128 34.08 17.77 74.53
N PRO A 129 33.82 18.44 75.65
CA PRO A 129 34.80 18.53 76.76
C PRO A 129 35.29 17.15 77.19
N LEU A 130 36.59 16.99 77.43
CA LEU A 130 37.20 15.70 77.78
C LEU A 130 36.77 15.19 79.16
N ASP A 131 36.38 16.08 80.05
CA ASP A 131 35.77 15.75 81.30
C ASP A 131 34.41 15.01 81.15
N SER A 132 33.69 15.27 80.06
CA SER A 132 32.43 14.58 79.76
C SER A 132 32.60 13.25 79.02
N LEU A 133 33.82 12.74 78.89
CA LEU A 133 34.13 11.43 78.33
C LEU A 133 33.54 10.31 79.14
N ALA A 134 32.48 9.64 78.67
CA ALA A 134 31.79 8.56 79.39
C ALA A 134 32.52 7.22 79.30
N ARG A 135 33.10 6.94 78.12
CA ARG A 135 33.81 5.68 77.87
C ARG A 135 34.97 5.87 76.91
N LEU A 136 36.10 5.31 77.30
CA LEU A 136 37.27 5.17 76.45
C LEU A 136 37.55 3.65 76.32
N ALA A 137 37.67 3.19 75.06
CA ALA A 137 37.93 1.78 74.83
C ALA A 137 38.82 1.61 73.58
N LYS A 138 39.64 0.57 73.62
CA LYS A 138 40.36 0.07 72.48
C LYS A 138 39.36 -0.65 71.58
N GLY A 139 39.21 -0.21 70.33
CA GLY A 139 38.39 -0.84 69.34
C GLY A 139 39.12 -1.97 68.59
N PRO A 140 38.46 -2.70 67.73
CA PRO A 140 39.10 -3.75 66.95
C PRO A 140 40.20 -3.14 66.03
N GLY A 141 41.31 -3.82 65.94
CA GLY A 141 42.50 -3.33 65.22
C GLY A 141 43.22 -2.22 66.02
N SER A 142 43.77 -1.24 65.37
CA SER A 142 44.48 -0.09 65.91
C SER A 142 43.59 1.14 66.14
N MET A 143 42.37 0.98 66.66
CA MET A 143 41.40 2.08 66.81
C MET A 143 41.19 2.40 68.31
N VAL A 144 41.06 3.67 68.62
CA VAL A 144 40.58 4.17 69.90
C VAL A 144 39.16 4.73 69.71
N THR A 145 38.25 4.25 70.55
CA THR A 145 36.86 4.66 70.59
C THR A 145 36.58 5.54 71.77
N LEU A 146 36.10 6.73 71.56
CA LEU A 146 35.68 7.73 72.53
C LEU A 146 34.17 7.89 72.48
N VAL A 147 33.53 7.79 73.67
CA VAL A 147 32.07 7.95 73.79
C VAL A 147 31.77 9.15 74.65
N PHE A 148 31.06 10.11 74.12
CA PHE A 148 30.57 11.32 74.76
C PHE A 148 29.03 11.34 74.74
N GLY A 149 28.41 10.79 75.77
CA GLY A 149 26.95 10.60 75.75
C GLY A 149 26.49 9.71 74.62
N SER A 150 25.71 10.27 73.68
CA SER A 150 25.24 9.57 72.47
C SER A 150 26.23 9.64 71.31
N ALA A 151 27.31 10.40 71.41
CA ALA A 151 28.26 10.58 70.30
C ALA A 151 29.43 9.57 70.45
N HIS A 152 29.69 8.84 69.37
CA HIS A 152 30.77 7.85 69.29
C HIS A 152 31.79 8.33 68.22
N PHE A 153 33.06 8.34 68.64
CA PHE A 153 34.17 8.69 67.78
C PHE A 153 35.21 7.59 67.75
N SER A 154 35.59 7.14 66.57
CA SER A 154 36.63 6.15 66.36
C SER A 154 37.83 6.82 65.69
N LEU A 155 38.95 6.84 66.35
CA LEU A 155 40.19 7.39 65.83
C LEU A 155 41.14 6.23 65.48
N PRO A 156 41.45 6.05 64.18
CA PRO A 156 42.38 5.02 63.72
C PRO A 156 43.81 5.45 64.05
N LEU A 157 44.62 4.52 64.52
CA LEU A 157 46.04 4.69 64.73
C LEU A 157 46.84 3.78 63.81
N ALA A 158 48.11 4.06 63.63
CA ALA A 158 48.93 3.32 62.68
C ALA A 158 49.28 1.90 63.19
N ASP A 159 49.29 1.70 64.53
CA ASP A 159 49.78 0.49 65.13
C ASP A 159 48.96 0.18 66.38
N PRO A 160 48.68 -1.10 66.77
CA PRO A 160 48.00 -1.49 67.97
C PRO A 160 48.72 -1.04 69.27
N ALA A 161 50.06 -1.02 69.28
CA ALA A 161 50.84 -0.55 70.43
C ALA A 161 50.58 0.95 70.70
N ARG A 162 50.43 1.77 69.66
CA ARG A 162 50.06 3.17 69.80
C ARG A 162 48.63 3.39 70.26
N ALA A 163 47.78 2.39 70.18
CA ALA A 163 46.43 2.48 70.73
C ALA A 163 46.46 2.43 72.29
N ASP A 164 47.34 1.65 72.82
CA ASP A 164 47.53 1.58 74.28
C ASP A 164 48.18 2.88 74.80
N GLU A 165 49.19 3.39 74.14
CA GLU A 165 49.78 4.69 74.41
C GLU A 165 48.75 5.83 74.32
N ALA A 166 47.93 5.85 73.27
CA ALA A 166 46.86 6.83 73.09
C ALA A 166 45.83 6.77 74.25
N VAL A 167 45.43 5.57 74.67
CA VAL A 167 44.51 5.43 75.79
C VAL A 167 45.11 6.03 77.02
N GLN A 168 46.39 5.70 77.36
CA GLN A 168 47.09 6.29 78.51
C GLN A 168 47.22 7.81 78.41
N LEU A 169 47.55 8.34 77.26
CA LEU A 169 47.62 9.77 77.04
C LEU A 169 46.29 10.48 77.25
N ILE A 170 45.18 9.89 76.79
CA ILE A 170 43.83 10.47 76.92
C ILE A 170 43.40 10.41 78.40
N GLU A 171 43.62 9.28 79.08
CA GLU A 171 43.35 9.18 80.52
C GLU A 171 44.21 10.14 81.37
N GLY A 172 45.48 10.23 81.01
CA GLY A 172 46.37 11.19 81.66
C GLY A 172 45.96 12.65 81.42
N ALA A 173 45.45 13.00 80.18
CA ALA A 173 44.87 14.30 79.87
C ALA A 173 43.59 14.56 80.71
N LYS A 174 42.70 13.57 80.77
CA LYS A 174 41.47 13.68 81.56
C LYS A 174 41.77 13.91 83.05
N ASN A 175 42.72 13.16 83.64
CA ASN A 175 43.11 13.28 85.02
C ASN A 175 43.78 14.65 85.29
N ARG A 176 44.62 15.14 84.39
CA ARG A 176 45.21 16.49 84.48
C ARG A 176 44.15 17.60 84.46
N LEU A 177 43.12 17.47 83.63
CA LEU A 177 42.02 18.45 83.58
C LEU A 177 41.27 18.55 84.91
N ALA A 178 41.19 17.46 85.68
CA ALA A 178 40.54 17.46 86.95
C ALA A 178 41.33 18.22 88.05
N ILE A 179 42.66 18.41 87.83
CA ILE A 179 43.55 19.06 88.74
C ILE A 179 43.82 20.55 88.34
N LEU A 180 43.70 20.87 87.06
CA LEU A 180 43.98 22.21 86.56
C LEU A 180 42.92 23.21 87.03
N ASP A 181 43.41 24.40 87.44
CA ASP A 181 42.56 25.55 87.70
C ASP A 181 41.97 26.09 86.32
N GLU A 182 41.04 27.02 86.42
CA GLU A 182 40.42 27.58 85.25
C GLU A 182 41.47 28.19 84.27
N ARG A 183 42.51 28.80 84.81
CA ARG A 183 43.54 29.48 83.98
C ARG A 183 44.37 28.50 83.16
N GLY A 184 44.78 27.38 83.81
CA GLY A 184 45.49 26.30 83.14
C GLY A 184 44.63 25.58 82.07
N ARG A 185 43.31 25.49 82.31
CA ARG A 185 42.38 24.94 81.30
C ARG A 185 42.27 25.77 80.06
N PHE A 186 42.27 27.10 80.15
CA PHE A 186 42.27 28.03 78.98
C PHE A 186 43.53 27.92 78.12
N GLU A 187 44.70 27.65 78.76
CA GLU A 187 45.92 27.45 77.96
C GLU A 187 45.90 26.24 77.04
N ILE A 188 45.13 25.23 77.40
CA ILE A 188 44.96 23.97 76.64
C ILE A 188 43.74 24.06 75.71
N ASP A 189 42.87 25.06 75.81
CA ASP A 189 41.66 25.19 75.02
C ASP A 189 41.90 26.10 73.77
N PRO A 190 41.83 25.57 72.56
CA PRO A 190 41.99 26.41 71.39
C PRO A 190 40.85 27.41 71.16
N LEU A 191 39.71 27.22 71.86
CA LEU A 191 38.54 28.12 71.69
C LEU A 191 38.49 29.25 72.74
N GLU A 192 39.20 29.10 73.85
CA GLU A 192 39.23 30.03 74.96
C GLU A 192 40.69 30.37 75.34
N PRO A 193 41.42 31.10 74.53
CA PRO A 193 42.80 31.46 74.80
C PRO A 193 42.88 32.44 75.97
N ALA A 194 43.81 32.22 76.89
CA ALA A 194 44.04 33.06 78.07
C ALA A 194 44.34 34.52 77.72
N ALA A 195 44.89 34.77 76.52
CA ALA A 195 45.21 36.09 76.07
C ALA A 195 44.18 36.55 74.97
N VAL A 196 42.93 36.63 75.37
CA VAL A 196 41.85 36.96 74.39
C VAL A 196 41.96 38.32 73.80
N ALA A 197 42.66 39.22 74.35
CA ALA A 197 42.63 40.56 73.80
C ALA A 197 43.98 41.21 73.75
N SER A 198 44.65 41.11 72.64
CA SER A 198 45.39 42.25 72.18
C SER A 198 44.36 43.34 71.81
N PRO A 199 44.38 44.50 72.53
CA PRO A 199 43.41 45.59 72.21
C PRO A 199 43.54 46.15 70.79
N LEU A 200 44.54 45.70 70.05
CA LEU A 200 44.79 46.06 68.62
C LEU A 200 44.40 44.94 67.62
N ALA A 201 43.97 43.79 68.12
CA ALA A 201 43.62 42.71 67.26
C ALA A 201 42.22 42.92 66.66
N PRO A 202 42.00 42.68 65.38
CA PRO A 202 40.69 42.82 64.77
C PRO A 202 39.76 41.76 65.36
N THR A 203 38.64 42.22 65.90
CA THR A 203 37.62 41.34 66.51
C THR A 203 36.57 40.84 65.54
N ALA A 204 36.61 41.35 64.30
CA ALA A 204 35.65 40.93 63.28
C ALA A 204 35.91 39.49 62.84
N PRO A 205 34.88 38.65 62.78
CA PRO A 205 35.02 37.28 62.31
C PRO A 205 35.46 37.23 60.85
N LEU A 206 36.18 36.19 60.48
CA LEU A 206 36.40 35.86 59.06
C LEU A 206 35.04 35.59 58.42
N THR A 207 34.69 36.42 57.47
CA THR A 207 33.42 36.30 56.78
C THR A 207 33.56 35.43 55.53
N ARG A 208 32.59 34.60 55.28
CA ARG A 208 32.46 33.87 54.07
C ARG A 208 31.34 34.49 53.23
N ARG A 209 31.62 34.91 51.98
CA ARG A 209 30.56 35.26 51.03
C ARG A 209 29.87 33.97 50.55
N ALA A 210 28.56 33.84 50.81
CA ALA A 210 27.77 32.75 50.27
C ALA A 210 27.59 32.99 48.75
N PRO A 211 27.95 32.00 47.92
CA PRO A 211 27.71 32.11 46.50
C PRO A 211 26.18 32.16 46.19
N LEU A 212 25.79 32.81 45.08
CA LEU A 212 24.36 33.01 44.72
C LEU A 212 23.55 31.74 44.73
N TRP A 213 24.12 30.60 44.34
CA TRP A 213 23.44 29.29 44.33
C TRP A 213 23.18 28.73 45.74
N GLU A 214 23.88 29.15 46.75
CA GLU A 214 23.55 28.84 48.15
C GLU A 214 22.34 29.64 48.65
N GLN A 215 22.20 30.87 48.20
CA GLN A 215 21.11 31.75 48.59
C GLN A 215 19.79 31.35 47.97
N GLN A 216 19.83 30.92 46.68
CA GLN A 216 18.64 30.55 45.90
C GLN A 216 18.57 29.07 45.56
N ARG A 217 19.15 28.20 46.39
CA ARG A 217 19.27 26.75 46.14
C ARG A 217 17.95 26.05 45.78
N TRP A 218 16.85 26.46 46.44
CA TRP A 218 15.54 25.83 46.23
C TRP A 218 15.00 26.18 44.82
N THR A 219 15.08 27.44 44.45
CA THR A 219 14.61 27.91 43.12
C THR A 219 15.48 27.35 42.00
N LEU A 220 16.81 27.39 42.18
CA LEU A 220 17.75 26.79 41.23
C LEU A 220 17.59 25.26 41.16
N GLY A 221 17.31 24.62 42.30
CA GLY A 221 17.04 23.17 42.35
C GLY A 221 15.82 22.78 41.54
N ILE A 222 14.74 23.54 41.67
CA ILE A 222 13.52 23.31 40.87
C ILE A 222 13.80 23.54 39.38
N LEU A 223 14.51 24.62 39.01
CA LEU A 223 14.85 24.92 37.61
C LEU A 223 15.71 23.80 36.99
N VAL A 224 16.76 23.38 37.66
CA VAL A 224 17.63 22.27 37.20
C VAL A 224 16.81 20.97 37.09
N GLY A 225 15.96 20.69 38.06
CA GLY A 225 15.05 19.55 38.03
C GLY A 225 14.10 19.59 36.86
N CYS A 226 13.47 20.75 36.57
CA CYS A 226 12.59 20.94 35.45
C CYS A 226 13.31 20.76 34.10
N LEU A 227 14.52 21.31 33.95
CA LEU A 227 15.33 21.15 32.73
C LEU A 227 15.71 19.67 32.51
N LEU A 228 16.20 18.98 33.52
CA LEU A 228 16.50 17.55 33.43
C LEU A 228 15.24 16.74 33.13
N GLY A 229 14.11 17.09 33.74
CA GLY A 229 12.81 16.49 33.47
C GLY A 229 12.35 16.67 32.03
N ALA A 230 12.51 17.87 31.47
CA ALA A 230 12.20 18.15 30.09
C ALA A 230 13.05 17.31 29.11
N VAL A 231 14.35 17.16 29.38
CA VAL A 231 15.26 16.32 28.58
C VAL A 231 14.84 14.86 28.64
N ILE A 232 14.58 14.32 29.84
CA ILE A 232 14.14 12.93 30.02
C ILE A 232 12.81 12.71 29.29
N PHE A 233 11.86 13.64 29.41
CA PHE A 233 10.58 13.57 28.74
C PHE A 233 10.71 13.59 27.21
N TRP A 234 11.60 14.43 26.69
CA TRP A 234 11.92 14.49 25.26
C TRP A 234 12.54 13.18 24.77
N LEU A 235 13.51 12.61 25.51
CA LEU A 235 14.14 11.32 25.19
C LEU A 235 13.10 10.19 25.20
N ARG A 236 12.24 10.17 26.20
CA ARG A 236 11.15 9.19 26.31
C ARG A 236 10.20 9.29 25.10
N ASN A 237 9.75 10.51 24.75
CA ASN A 237 8.85 10.69 23.63
C ASN A 237 9.49 10.25 22.31
N THR A 238 10.76 10.56 22.11
CA THR A 238 11.53 10.10 20.95
C THR A 238 11.64 8.58 20.91
N ALA A 239 11.96 7.94 22.04
CA ALA A 239 12.05 6.48 22.13
C ALA A 239 10.69 5.80 21.93
N SER A 240 9.61 6.38 22.47
CA SER A 240 8.25 5.88 22.29
C SER A 240 7.80 5.97 20.82
N ASP A 241 8.05 7.11 20.18
CA ASP A 241 7.70 7.34 18.77
C ASP A 241 8.45 6.39 17.84
N ASN A 242 9.77 6.22 18.09
CA ASN A 242 10.59 5.26 17.32
C ASN A 242 10.11 3.81 17.52
N ARG A 243 9.70 3.43 18.74
CA ARG A 243 9.14 2.09 19.00
C ARG A 243 7.80 1.88 18.30
N MET A 244 6.92 2.90 18.29
CA MET A 244 5.66 2.83 17.56
C MET A 244 5.90 2.68 16.08
N LEU A 245 6.84 3.45 15.50
CA LEU A 245 7.22 3.31 14.09
C LEU A 245 7.77 1.92 13.80
N ALA A 246 8.73 1.44 14.60
CA ALA A 246 9.32 0.11 14.42
C ALA A 246 8.27 -1.02 14.57
N SER A 247 7.27 -0.83 15.43
CA SER A 247 6.14 -1.76 15.55
C SER A 247 5.24 -1.74 14.31
N ALA A 248 4.95 -0.55 13.77
CA ALA A 248 4.18 -0.40 12.55
C ALA A 248 4.92 -1.01 11.34
N GLN A 249 6.23 -0.78 11.23
CA GLN A 249 7.08 -1.35 10.17
C GLN A 249 7.19 -2.88 10.25
N ARG A 250 7.20 -3.47 11.47
CA ARG A 250 7.21 -4.94 11.62
C ARG A 250 5.90 -5.58 11.19
N LYS A 251 4.77 -4.93 11.42
CA LYS A 251 3.46 -5.39 10.94
C LYS A 251 3.28 -5.14 9.45
N ASP A 252 3.83 -4.04 8.97
CA ASP A 252 3.85 -3.59 7.58
C ASP A 252 2.47 -3.63 6.91
N ASP A 253 1.43 -3.22 7.65
CA ASP A 253 0.05 -3.17 7.20
C ASP A 253 -0.53 -1.75 7.28
N VAL A 254 -1.60 -1.52 6.54
CA VAL A 254 -2.30 -0.22 6.46
C VAL A 254 -2.84 0.23 7.83
N ALA A 255 -3.36 -0.71 8.63
CA ALA A 255 -3.94 -0.41 9.94
C ALA A 255 -2.86 0.04 10.93
N ALA A 256 -1.68 -0.61 10.91
CA ALA A 256 -0.55 -0.25 11.75
C ALA A 256 -0.02 1.15 11.42
N TYR A 257 0.13 1.50 10.14
CA TYR A 257 0.58 2.84 9.74
C TYR A 257 -0.46 3.92 10.04
N ARG A 258 -1.76 3.67 9.84
CA ARG A 258 -2.83 4.58 10.28
C ARG A 258 -2.83 4.76 11.80
N GLY A 259 -2.61 3.67 12.56
CA GLY A 259 -2.46 3.70 14.00
C GLY A 259 -1.26 4.54 14.45
N TYR A 260 -0.13 4.48 13.71
CA TYR A 260 1.00 5.36 13.96
C TYR A 260 0.66 6.82 13.63
N LEU A 261 0.05 7.13 12.50
CA LEU A 261 -0.32 8.51 12.12
C LEU A 261 -1.29 9.17 13.12
N ALA A 262 -2.13 8.38 13.79
CA ALA A 262 -3.02 8.88 14.84
C ALA A 262 -2.28 9.27 16.12
N ARG A 263 -1.15 8.63 16.46
CA ARG A 263 -0.48 8.73 17.76
C ARG A 263 0.95 9.27 17.68
N GLY A 264 1.71 8.92 16.63
CA GLY A 264 3.07 9.33 16.37
C GLY A 264 3.16 10.75 15.80
N LYS A 265 4.29 11.43 16.04
CA LYS A 265 4.48 12.82 15.60
C LYS A 265 5.71 13.02 14.73
N ARG A 266 6.80 12.34 15.04
CA ARG A 266 8.13 12.64 14.51
C ARG A 266 8.33 12.18 13.07
N HIS A 267 7.79 11.03 12.71
CA HIS A 267 7.98 10.40 11.40
C HIS A 267 6.71 10.44 10.55
N ARG A 268 5.79 11.39 10.82
CA ARG A 268 4.51 11.47 10.11
C ARG A 268 4.67 11.64 8.61
N GLU A 269 5.62 12.46 8.20
CA GLU A 269 5.87 12.76 6.80
C GLU A 269 6.28 11.50 6.02
N ILE A 270 7.28 10.76 6.51
CA ILE A 270 7.72 9.53 5.85
C ILE A 270 6.64 8.43 5.86
N VAL A 271 5.85 8.37 6.96
CA VAL A 271 4.77 7.38 7.03
C VAL A 271 3.64 7.75 6.09
N SER A 272 3.24 9.01 6.00
CA SER A 272 2.13 9.45 5.13
C SER A 272 2.50 9.48 3.66
N SER A 273 3.76 9.83 3.31
CA SER A 273 4.19 9.99 1.92
C SER A 273 4.77 8.70 1.30
N VAL A 274 5.29 7.77 2.13
CA VAL A 274 6.01 6.58 1.62
C VAL A 274 5.45 5.28 2.19
N LEU A 275 5.44 5.10 3.53
CA LEU A 275 5.19 3.77 4.11
C LEU A 275 3.72 3.36 4.00
N LEU A 276 2.78 4.23 4.36
CA LEU A 276 1.35 3.97 4.22
C LEU A 276 0.95 3.81 2.75
N PRO A 277 1.34 4.71 1.84
CA PRO A 277 1.07 4.51 0.41
C PRO A 277 1.62 3.19 -0.12
N ARG A 278 2.85 2.79 0.26
CA ARG A 278 3.44 1.52 -0.17
C ARG A 278 2.64 0.30 0.32
N ALA A 279 2.14 0.33 1.57
CA ALA A 279 1.30 -0.74 2.10
C ALA A 279 -0.07 -0.83 1.37
N VAL A 280 -0.67 0.31 1.03
CA VAL A 280 -1.92 0.36 0.25
C VAL A 280 -1.68 -0.08 -1.18
N LEU A 281 -0.59 0.38 -1.81
CA LEU A 281 -0.22 -0.01 -3.18
C LEU A 281 -0.03 -1.53 -3.31
N ARG A 282 0.54 -2.19 -2.31
CA ARG A 282 0.69 -3.65 -2.28
C ARG A 282 -0.66 -4.35 -2.41
N GLY A 283 -1.67 -3.90 -1.64
CA GLY A 283 -3.03 -4.42 -1.78
C GLY A 283 -3.64 -4.16 -3.17
N ALA A 284 -3.37 -3.01 -3.77
CA ALA A 284 -3.81 -2.71 -5.13
C ALA A 284 -3.11 -3.61 -6.17
N ILE A 285 -1.82 -3.91 -6.00
CA ILE A 285 -1.04 -4.82 -6.86
C ILE A 285 -1.58 -6.25 -6.77
N GLU A 286 -1.97 -6.72 -5.57
CA GLU A 286 -2.53 -8.07 -5.39
C GLU A 286 -3.84 -8.28 -6.16
N THR A 287 -4.62 -7.23 -6.41
CA THR A 287 -5.81 -7.31 -7.26
C THR A 287 -5.46 -7.46 -8.74
N GLY A 288 -4.25 -7.09 -9.15
CA GLY A 288 -3.76 -7.14 -10.53
C GLY A 288 -4.59 -6.32 -11.51
N SER A 289 -5.24 -5.25 -11.04
CA SER A 289 -6.12 -4.39 -11.84
C SER A 289 -5.54 -2.98 -12.00
N VAL A 290 -5.54 -2.48 -13.22
CA VAL A 290 -5.16 -1.08 -13.53
C VAL A 290 -6.09 -0.12 -12.80
N ALA A 291 -7.40 -0.40 -12.74
CA ALA A 291 -8.37 0.43 -12.04
C ALA A 291 -8.07 0.56 -10.54
N ALA A 292 -7.55 -0.49 -9.89
CA ALA A 292 -7.14 -0.43 -8.49
C ALA A 292 -5.91 0.46 -8.28
N ILE A 293 -4.95 0.44 -9.21
CA ILE A 293 -3.78 1.32 -9.17
C ILE A 293 -4.17 2.78 -9.44
N ASP A 294 -5.08 3.01 -10.39
CA ASP A 294 -5.58 4.34 -10.70
C ASP A 294 -6.43 4.92 -9.55
N ALA A 295 -7.18 4.07 -8.82
CA ALA A 295 -7.86 4.45 -7.58
C ALA A 295 -6.84 4.84 -6.50
N PHE A 296 -5.77 4.04 -6.31
CA PHE A 296 -4.68 4.39 -5.42
C PHE A 296 -4.05 5.76 -5.77
N THR A 297 -3.82 6.03 -7.05
CA THR A 297 -3.21 7.31 -7.51
C THR A 297 -4.10 8.51 -7.18
N ARG A 298 -5.42 8.35 -7.21
CA ARG A 298 -6.39 9.39 -6.80
C ARG A 298 -6.38 9.62 -5.29
N ASP A 299 -6.23 8.54 -4.50
CA ASP A 299 -6.21 8.62 -3.04
C ASP A 299 -4.88 9.18 -2.50
N PHE A 300 -3.76 8.99 -3.24
CA PHE A 300 -2.42 9.40 -2.86
C PHE A 300 -1.70 10.20 -3.95
N PRO A 301 -2.21 11.39 -4.34
CA PRO A 301 -1.66 12.18 -5.48
C PRO A 301 -0.24 12.68 -5.23
N GLU A 302 0.11 12.94 -3.98
CA GLU A 302 1.44 13.46 -3.57
C GLU A 302 2.32 12.40 -2.91
N THR A 303 2.21 11.15 -3.35
CA THR A 303 3.04 10.09 -2.79
C THR A 303 4.51 10.22 -3.19
N GLY A 304 5.41 9.87 -2.28
CA GLY A 304 6.86 9.79 -2.55
C GLY A 304 7.29 8.55 -3.33
N ILE A 305 6.35 7.62 -3.64
CA ILE A 305 6.62 6.37 -4.35
C ILE A 305 6.12 6.37 -5.81
N LYS A 306 6.05 7.53 -6.46
CA LYS A 306 5.58 7.64 -7.86
C LYS A 306 6.21 6.64 -8.82
N PRO A 307 7.54 6.39 -8.81
CA PRO A 307 8.14 5.39 -9.70
C PRO A 307 7.65 3.97 -9.46
N GLU A 308 7.36 3.61 -8.19
CA GLU A 308 6.80 2.30 -7.82
C GLU A 308 5.36 2.16 -8.35
N VAL A 309 4.56 3.23 -8.26
CA VAL A 309 3.18 3.28 -8.77
C VAL A 309 3.15 3.14 -10.28
N GLU A 310 4.02 3.85 -11.01
CA GLU A 310 4.14 3.73 -12.47
C GLU A 310 4.58 2.33 -12.90
N ALA A 311 5.52 1.72 -12.18
CA ALA A 311 5.94 0.35 -12.43
C ALA A 311 4.78 -0.64 -12.17
N ALA A 312 4.05 -0.46 -11.07
CA ALA A 312 2.89 -1.28 -10.74
C ALA A 312 1.78 -1.14 -11.80
N ARG A 313 1.51 0.08 -12.26
CA ARG A 313 0.52 0.36 -13.32
C ARG A 313 0.91 -0.33 -14.64
N ARG A 314 2.17 -0.23 -15.05
CA ARG A 314 2.67 -0.94 -16.24
C ARG A 314 2.52 -2.46 -16.11
N ASN A 315 2.87 -3.02 -14.96
CA ASN A 315 2.73 -4.46 -14.72
C ASN A 315 1.26 -4.91 -14.71
N ALA A 316 0.37 -4.14 -14.09
CA ALA A 316 -1.06 -4.41 -14.12
C ALA A 316 -1.62 -4.32 -15.54
N MET A 317 -1.19 -3.34 -16.35
CA MET A 317 -1.56 -3.19 -17.75
C MET A 317 -1.15 -4.42 -18.59
N VAL A 318 0.10 -4.89 -18.40
CA VAL A 318 0.57 -6.12 -19.06
C VAL A 318 -0.25 -7.33 -18.61
N ALA A 319 -0.56 -7.44 -17.31
CA ALA A 319 -1.35 -8.55 -16.78
C ALA A 319 -2.80 -8.54 -17.31
N GLU A 320 -3.42 -7.38 -17.48
CA GLU A 320 -4.75 -7.25 -18.09
C GLU A 320 -4.73 -7.59 -19.58
N PHE A 321 -3.71 -7.12 -20.29
CA PHE A 321 -3.49 -7.48 -21.69
C PHE A 321 -3.33 -9.00 -21.86
N GLU A 322 -2.49 -9.65 -21.06
CA GLU A 322 -2.29 -11.11 -21.12
C GLU A 322 -3.57 -11.88 -20.76
N ARG A 323 -4.38 -11.36 -19.84
CA ARG A 323 -5.71 -11.94 -19.54
C ARG A 323 -6.67 -11.81 -20.72
N ALA A 324 -6.68 -10.65 -21.38
CA ALA A 324 -7.47 -10.44 -22.61
C ALA A 324 -7.01 -11.36 -23.73
N ARG A 325 -5.70 -11.47 -23.94
CA ARG A 325 -5.06 -12.35 -24.93
C ARG A 325 -5.35 -13.83 -24.65
N ALA A 326 -5.29 -14.25 -23.38
CA ALA A 326 -5.56 -15.63 -22.98
C ALA A 326 -7.00 -16.08 -23.25
N LYS A 327 -7.97 -15.15 -23.32
CA LYS A 327 -9.34 -15.47 -23.74
C LYS A 327 -9.41 -15.89 -25.22
N GLY A 328 -8.44 -15.55 -26.05
CA GLY A 328 -8.31 -15.99 -27.44
C GLY A 328 -9.41 -15.46 -28.37
N THR A 329 -10.13 -14.41 -27.99
CA THR A 329 -11.19 -13.80 -28.79
C THR A 329 -10.85 -12.36 -29.16
N LEU A 330 -11.26 -11.95 -30.37
CA LEU A 330 -11.04 -10.57 -30.83
C LEU A 330 -11.81 -9.57 -29.97
N ALA A 331 -13.01 -9.93 -29.50
CA ALA A 331 -13.81 -9.11 -28.60
C ALA A 331 -13.04 -8.72 -27.32
N ALA A 332 -12.46 -9.71 -26.63
CA ALA A 332 -11.70 -9.45 -25.39
C ALA A 332 -10.49 -8.54 -25.60
N LEU A 333 -9.83 -8.68 -26.75
CA LEU A 333 -8.69 -7.82 -27.10
C LEU A 333 -9.13 -6.39 -27.40
N LEU A 334 -10.24 -6.24 -28.14
CA LEU A 334 -10.80 -4.92 -28.45
C LEU A 334 -11.37 -4.21 -27.22
N ASP A 335 -12.01 -4.95 -26.31
CA ASP A 335 -12.46 -4.42 -25.01
C ASP A 335 -11.28 -3.85 -24.21
N PHE A 336 -10.18 -4.62 -24.11
CA PHE A 336 -8.95 -4.14 -23.47
C PHE A 336 -8.42 -2.83 -24.10
N GLY A 337 -8.31 -2.79 -25.45
CA GLY A 337 -7.82 -1.58 -26.14
C GLY A 337 -8.74 -0.38 -25.96
N GLN A 338 -10.03 -0.60 -25.73
CA GLN A 338 -10.99 0.48 -25.49
C GLN A 338 -10.97 0.94 -24.02
N GLU A 339 -10.85 0.01 -23.06
CA GLU A 339 -10.75 0.35 -21.66
C GLU A 339 -9.44 1.08 -21.36
N HIS A 340 -8.39 0.78 -22.14
CA HIS A 340 -7.05 1.33 -21.95
C HIS A 340 -6.49 1.93 -23.26
N PRO A 341 -7.00 3.05 -23.75
CA PRO A 341 -6.55 3.62 -25.02
C PRO A 341 -5.05 3.98 -25.04
N ASP A 342 -4.50 4.34 -23.87
CA ASP A 342 -3.09 4.70 -23.69
C ASP A 342 -2.29 3.56 -23.02
N HIS A 343 -2.51 2.32 -23.43
CA HIS A 343 -1.90 1.14 -22.81
C HIS A 343 -0.39 1.02 -23.02
N GLY A 344 0.18 1.66 -24.08
CA GLY A 344 1.62 1.58 -24.39
C GLY A 344 2.10 0.22 -24.86
N LEU A 345 1.17 -0.65 -25.32
CA LEU A 345 1.45 -2.03 -25.77
C LEU A 345 1.07 -2.24 -27.23
N GLU A 346 1.24 -1.20 -28.10
CA GLU A 346 0.75 -1.18 -29.49
C GLU A 346 1.30 -2.35 -30.29
N THR A 347 2.59 -2.65 -30.17
CA THR A 347 3.21 -3.76 -30.92
C THR A 347 2.64 -5.12 -30.52
N PRO A 348 2.69 -5.55 -29.22
CA PRO A 348 2.13 -6.84 -28.83
C PRO A 348 0.60 -6.91 -29.03
N PHE A 349 -0.13 -5.78 -28.91
CA PHE A 349 -1.56 -5.72 -29.19
C PHE A 349 -1.86 -6.00 -30.66
N ASN A 350 -1.15 -5.34 -31.60
CA ASN A 350 -1.32 -5.55 -33.03
C ASN A 350 -0.89 -6.96 -33.45
N GLU A 351 0.18 -7.50 -32.89
CA GLU A 351 0.59 -8.89 -33.12
C GLU A 351 -0.48 -9.89 -32.67
N ALA A 352 -1.04 -9.70 -31.47
CA ALA A 352 -2.12 -10.55 -30.97
C ALA A 352 -3.36 -10.45 -31.84
N ARG A 353 -3.72 -9.23 -32.29
CA ARG A 353 -4.84 -9.01 -33.20
C ARG A 353 -4.62 -9.71 -34.54
N SER A 354 -3.48 -9.54 -35.18
CA SER A 354 -3.15 -10.19 -36.44
C SER A 354 -3.10 -11.72 -36.32
N ALA A 355 -2.65 -12.24 -35.19
CA ALA A 355 -2.68 -13.68 -34.90
C ALA A 355 -4.12 -14.24 -34.85
N LEU A 356 -5.10 -13.49 -34.32
CA LEU A 356 -6.50 -13.88 -34.31
C LEU A 356 -7.09 -13.92 -35.71
N PHE A 357 -6.77 -12.93 -36.58
CA PHE A 357 -7.17 -12.97 -37.97
C PHE A 357 -6.53 -14.14 -38.75
N ALA A 358 -5.25 -14.43 -38.49
CA ALA A 358 -4.58 -15.60 -39.05
C ALA A 358 -5.23 -16.92 -38.59
N HIS A 359 -5.65 -17.00 -37.32
CA HIS A 359 -6.39 -18.15 -36.80
C HIS A 359 -7.75 -18.32 -37.49
N ALA A 360 -8.47 -17.24 -37.73
CA ALA A 360 -9.74 -17.29 -38.48
C ALA A 360 -9.54 -17.83 -39.90
N LYS A 361 -8.48 -17.39 -40.59
CA LYS A 361 -8.12 -17.94 -41.92
C LYS A 361 -7.81 -19.43 -41.86
N ALA A 362 -7.00 -19.84 -40.86
CA ALA A 362 -6.65 -21.26 -40.70
C ALA A 362 -7.87 -22.13 -40.33
N ARG A 363 -8.82 -21.59 -39.55
CA ARG A 363 -10.08 -22.27 -39.19
C ARG A 363 -10.93 -22.47 -40.44
N TYR A 364 -11.12 -21.44 -41.25
CA TYR A 364 -11.83 -21.56 -42.53
C TYR A 364 -11.20 -22.62 -43.44
N ARG A 365 -9.87 -22.58 -43.62
CA ARG A 365 -9.14 -23.54 -44.47
C ARG A 365 -9.31 -25.00 -44.05
N ARG A 366 -9.50 -25.27 -42.76
CA ARG A 366 -9.80 -26.62 -42.26
C ARG A 366 -11.20 -27.10 -42.58
N GLU A 367 -12.15 -26.18 -42.73
CA GLU A 367 -13.55 -26.48 -43.09
C GLU A 367 -13.84 -26.35 -44.57
N MET A 368 -12.87 -25.88 -45.35
CA MET A 368 -12.97 -25.66 -46.80
C MET A 368 -13.09 -27.01 -47.56
N ALA A 369 -13.89 -26.99 -48.60
CA ALA A 369 -14.01 -28.12 -49.51
C ALA A 369 -12.70 -28.32 -50.31
N GLU A 370 -12.43 -29.55 -50.71
CA GLU A 370 -11.34 -29.90 -51.57
C GLU A 370 -11.51 -29.18 -52.95
N GLY A 371 -10.43 -28.53 -53.43
CA GLY A 371 -10.47 -27.79 -54.71
C GLY A 371 -11.10 -26.38 -54.61
N ALA A 372 -11.30 -25.83 -53.42
CA ALA A 372 -11.90 -24.52 -53.19
C ALA A 372 -10.85 -23.38 -53.02
N GLU A 373 -9.71 -23.45 -53.72
CA GLU A 373 -8.61 -22.47 -53.60
C GLU A 373 -9.09 -21.03 -53.93
N ASP A 374 -9.95 -20.84 -54.93
CA ASP A 374 -10.51 -19.51 -55.26
C ASP A 374 -11.32 -18.92 -54.11
N HIS A 375 -12.05 -19.80 -53.37
CA HIS A 375 -12.81 -19.39 -52.20
C HIS A 375 -11.88 -19.05 -51.04
N ALA A 376 -10.79 -19.81 -50.85
CA ALA A 376 -9.78 -19.51 -49.85
C ALA A 376 -9.09 -18.16 -50.11
N ALA A 377 -8.72 -17.88 -51.36
CA ALA A 377 -8.13 -16.61 -51.76
C ALA A 377 -9.10 -15.44 -51.53
N LEU A 378 -10.40 -15.63 -51.81
CA LEU A 378 -11.42 -14.61 -51.54
C LEU A 378 -11.56 -14.36 -50.03
N VAL A 379 -11.60 -15.42 -49.20
CA VAL A 379 -11.69 -15.29 -47.74
C VAL A 379 -10.46 -14.59 -47.19
N ASP A 380 -9.27 -14.90 -47.68
CA ASP A 380 -8.05 -14.18 -47.30
C ASP A 380 -8.13 -12.69 -47.54
N ARG A 381 -8.70 -12.27 -48.72
CA ARG A 381 -8.94 -10.87 -49.05
C ARG A 381 -10.02 -10.25 -48.16
N LEU A 382 -11.10 -10.99 -47.92
CA LEU A 382 -12.20 -10.54 -47.07
C LEU A 382 -11.75 -10.32 -45.62
N ILE A 383 -10.93 -11.22 -45.05
CA ILE A 383 -10.36 -11.05 -43.71
C ILE A 383 -9.36 -9.90 -43.67
N SER A 384 -8.56 -9.74 -44.75
CA SER A 384 -7.66 -8.57 -44.85
C SER A 384 -8.43 -7.25 -44.96
N TYR A 385 -9.59 -7.26 -45.60
CA TYR A 385 -10.51 -6.12 -45.59
C TYR A 385 -11.04 -5.87 -44.15
N ALA A 386 -11.47 -6.91 -43.45
CA ALA A 386 -11.96 -6.80 -42.06
C ALA A 386 -10.89 -6.28 -41.09
N GLU A 387 -9.65 -6.73 -41.23
CA GLU A 387 -8.52 -6.26 -40.45
C GLU A 387 -8.26 -4.76 -40.61
N LYS A 388 -8.37 -4.26 -41.85
CA LYS A 388 -8.21 -2.83 -42.21
C LYS A 388 -9.41 -1.99 -41.77
N ALA A 389 -10.64 -2.49 -41.97
CA ALA A 389 -11.86 -1.78 -41.62
C ALA A 389 -12.07 -1.67 -40.09
N GLY A 390 -11.54 -2.64 -39.35
CA GLY A 390 -11.69 -2.76 -37.89
C GLY A 390 -13.12 -3.10 -37.45
N ALA A 391 -13.26 -3.59 -36.24
CA ALA A 391 -14.56 -3.83 -35.65
C ALA A 391 -15.12 -2.53 -35.03
N LYS A 392 -16.42 -2.31 -35.16
CA LYS A 392 -17.13 -1.19 -34.54
C LYS A 392 -17.86 -1.67 -33.28
N ARG A 393 -17.86 -0.84 -32.25
CA ARG A 393 -18.66 -1.09 -31.06
C ARG A 393 -20.13 -0.80 -31.35
N THR A 394 -20.99 -1.71 -30.92
CA THR A 394 -22.45 -1.59 -30.89
C THR A 394 -22.97 -1.87 -29.51
N ASP A 395 -24.25 -1.64 -29.25
CA ASP A 395 -24.88 -1.99 -27.96
C ASP A 395 -24.78 -3.49 -27.63
N ALA A 396 -24.63 -4.32 -28.65
CA ALA A 396 -24.47 -5.79 -28.53
C ALA A 396 -23.01 -6.26 -28.50
N GLY A 397 -22.04 -5.35 -28.33
CA GLY A 397 -20.60 -5.65 -28.35
C GLY A 397 -19.91 -5.23 -29.65
N HIS A 398 -18.66 -5.70 -29.82
CA HIS A 398 -17.90 -5.41 -31.05
C HIS A 398 -18.41 -6.20 -32.24
N ARG A 399 -18.50 -5.55 -33.39
CA ARG A 399 -18.88 -6.20 -34.65
C ARG A 399 -17.94 -5.80 -35.78
N GLY A 400 -17.46 -6.80 -36.47
CA GLY A 400 -16.70 -6.66 -37.68
C GLY A 400 -17.54 -6.06 -38.83
N PRO A 401 -16.90 -5.69 -39.95
CA PRO A 401 -17.62 -5.15 -41.11
C PRO A 401 -18.69 -6.12 -41.59
N ALA A 402 -19.81 -5.54 -42.04
CA ALA A 402 -20.91 -6.31 -42.59
C ALA A 402 -20.51 -6.94 -43.91
N VAL A 403 -20.93 -8.18 -44.12
CA VAL A 403 -20.91 -8.89 -45.40
C VAL A 403 -22.35 -9.17 -45.76
N GLU A 404 -22.80 -8.57 -46.84
CA GLU A 404 -24.18 -8.76 -47.30
C GLU A 404 -24.35 -10.00 -48.19
N ILE A 405 -25.43 -10.73 -47.95
CA ILE A 405 -25.93 -11.75 -48.87
C ILE A 405 -27.16 -11.16 -49.52
N ARG A 406 -27.08 -10.89 -50.80
CA ARG A 406 -28.14 -10.16 -51.54
C ARG A 406 -28.57 -10.91 -52.78
N PHE A 407 -29.88 -11.07 -52.92
CA PHE A 407 -30.44 -11.64 -54.16
C PHE A 407 -30.62 -10.55 -55.23
N GLN A 408 -30.39 -10.94 -56.49
CA GLN A 408 -30.68 -10.12 -57.64
C GLN A 408 -31.63 -10.90 -58.54
N ARG A 409 -32.82 -10.37 -58.72
CA ARG A 409 -33.84 -10.96 -59.59
C ARG A 409 -33.66 -10.41 -61.00
N LEU A 410 -33.28 -11.28 -61.94
CA LEU A 410 -33.09 -10.89 -63.32
C LEU A 410 -34.36 -11.17 -64.12
N ALA A 411 -34.77 -10.22 -64.99
CA ALA A 411 -35.92 -10.38 -65.86
C ALA A 411 -35.71 -11.55 -66.83
N SER A 412 -36.69 -12.42 -66.91
CA SER A 412 -36.70 -13.48 -67.93
C SER A 412 -37.36 -13.02 -69.24
N LYS A 413 -36.61 -13.14 -70.31
CA LYS A 413 -37.12 -12.82 -71.63
C LYS A 413 -37.84 -14.01 -72.31
N THR A 414 -37.51 -15.20 -71.85
CA THR A 414 -38.06 -16.46 -72.45
C THR A 414 -39.40 -16.85 -71.89
N LEU A 415 -39.68 -16.58 -70.57
CA LEU A 415 -41.01 -16.83 -69.97
C LEU A 415 -42.11 -16.02 -70.71
N GLY A 416 -41.84 -14.72 -70.96
CA GLY A 416 -42.80 -13.91 -71.73
C GLY A 416 -43.02 -14.44 -73.17
N ARG A 417 -41.97 -14.99 -73.81
CA ARG A 417 -42.08 -15.66 -75.12
C ARG A 417 -42.87 -16.99 -75.01
N ALA A 418 -42.68 -17.75 -73.91
CA ALA A 418 -43.45 -18.97 -73.66
C ALA A 418 -44.93 -18.64 -73.49
N ASP A 419 -45.27 -17.67 -72.67
CA ASP A 419 -46.67 -17.21 -72.56
C ASP A 419 -47.27 -16.77 -73.89
N ALA A 420 -46.55 -16.05 -74.70
CA ALA A 420 -46.99 -15.66 -76.02
C ALA A 420 -47.15 -16.86 -76.97
N ALA A 421 -46.24 -17.84 -76.88
CA ALA A 421 -46.33 -19.05 -77.71
C ALA A 421 -47.55 -19.91 -77.27
N ILE A 422 -47.83 -20.04 -75.98
CA ILE A 422 -48.99 -20.72 -75.45
C ILE A 422 -50.28 -20.05 -75.91
N ARG A 423 -50.39 -18.73 -75.86
CA ARG A 423 -51.58 -17.97 -76.32
C ARG A 423 -51.87 -18.11 -77.79
N LYS A 424 -50.87 -18.30 -78.61
CA LYS A 424 -50.98 -18.39 -80.05
C LYS A 424 -51.21 -19.80 -80.56
N ASN A 425 -50.96 -20.81 -79.79
CA ASN A 425 -51.08 -22.19 -80.26
C ASN A 425 -52.47 -22.78 -79.92
N PRO A 426 -53.28 -23.12 -80.91
CA PRO A 426 -54.61 -23.69 -80.65
C PRO A 426 -54.63 -24.99 -79.88
N MET A 427 -53.53 -25.77 -79.85
CA MET A 427 -53.38 -26.97 -79.10
C MET A 427 -53.45 -26.76 -77.59
N PHE A 428 -53.11 -25.60 -77.15
CA PHE A 428 -53.12 -25.24 -75.77
C PHE A 428 -54.31 -24.37 -75.35
N ASN A 429 -55.22 -24.11 -76.25
CA ASN A 429 -56.35 -23.19 -76.03
C ASN A 429 -57.25 -23.68 -74.87
N GLY A 430 -57.38 -22.86 -73.87
CA GLY A 430 -58.24 -23.09 -72.72
C GLY A 430 -57.72 -24.09 -71.68
N ALA A 431 -56.49 -24.57 -71.83
CA ALA A 431 -55.90 -25.56 -70.94
C ALA A 431 -54.62 -25.11 -70.23
N ALA A 432 -54.07 -23.99 -70.59
CA ALA A 432 -52.78 -23.54 -70.08
C ALA A 432 -52.92 -22.32 -69.19
N SER A 433 -52.25 -22.37 -68.05
CA SER A 433 -51.91 -21.18 -67.28
C SER A 433 -50.66 -20.54 -67.84
N TYR A 434 -50.57 -19.22 -67.71
CA TYR A 434 -49.34 -18.50 -68.10
C TYR A 434 -48.25 -18.71 -67.11
N PRO A 435 -47.09 -19.27 -67.44
CA PRO A 435 -46.04 -19.58 -66.51
C PRO A 435 -45.58 -18.37 -65.65
N ALA A 436 -45.51 -17.19 -66.26
CA ALA A 436 -45.08 -16.00 -65.58
C ALA A 436 -45.91 -15.69 -64.32
N GLN A 437 -47.20 -16.08 -64.29
CA GLN A 437 -48.09 -15.88 -63.10
C GLN A 437 -47.67 -16.67 -61.87
N TYR A 438 -46.94 -17.76 -62.09
CA TYR A 438 -46.49 -18.62 -61.01
C TYR A 438 -45.15 -18.17 -60.38
N PHE A 439 -44.47 -17.19 -60.99
CA PHE A 439 -43.11 -16.80 -60.61
C PHE A 439 -43.03 -15.33 -60.17
N GLU A 440 -44.07 -14.82 -59.55
CA GLU A 440 -44.10 -13.48 -58.98
C GLU A 440 -43.09 -13.33 -57.85
N PRO A 441 -42.54 -12.12 -57.62
CA PRO A 441 -41.54 -11.89 -56.56
C PRO A 441 -41.90 -12.46 -55.19
N LYS A 442 -43.16 -12.35 -54.76
CA LYS A 442 -43.64 -12.89 -53.47
C LYS A 442 -43.50 -14.38 -53.34
N ARG A 443 -43.52 -15.15 -54.43
CA ARG A 443 -43.34 -16.62 -54.42
C ARG A 443 -41.87 -17.03 -54.39
N LEU A 444 -40.94 -16.13 -54.75
CA LEU A 444 -39.51 -16.37 -54.72
C LEU A 444 -38.89 -16.08 -53.36
N GLU A 445 -39.45 -15.09 -52.61
CA GLU A 445 -38.94 -14.62 -51.35
C GLU A 445 -38.68 -15.70 -50.30
N PRO A 446 -39.57 -16.71 -50.07
CA PRO A 446 -39.31 -17.75 -49.09
C PRO A 446 -38.06 -18.60 -49.41
N ASN A 447 -37.87 -18.90 -50.70
CA ASN A 447 -36.74 -19.68 -51.19
C ASN A 447 -35.41 -18.89 -51.11
N GLU A 448 -35.44 -17.60 -51.48
CA GLU A 448 -34.34 -16.70 -51.35
C GLU A 448 -33.90 -16.57 -49.88
N ALA A 449 -34.88 -16.36 -48.97
CA ALA A 449 -34.63 -16.28 -47.53
C ALA A 449 -34.04 -17.58 -46.98
N ALA A 450 -34.58 -18.74 -47.40
CA ALA A 450 -34.06 -20.04 -46.96
C ALA A 450 -32.58 -20.26 -47.37
N VAL A 451 -32.21 -19.84 -48.61
CA VAL A 451 -30.83 -19.94 -49.07
C VAL A 451 -29.96 -18.95 -48.34
N ALA A 452 -30.39 -17.68 -48.22
CA ALA A 452 -29.59 -16.64 -47.54
C ALA A 452 -29.33 -16.98 -46.06
N ASN A 453 -30.35 -17.44 -45.35
CA ASN A 453 -30.23 -17.84 -43.96
C ASN A 453 -29.31 -19.07 -43.79
N ALA A 454 -29.42 -20.06 -44.65
CA ALA A 454 -28.53 -21.23 -44.59
C ALA A 454 -27.06 -20.86 -44.83
N LEU A 455 -26.79 -19.93 -45.79
CA LEU A 455 -25.45 -19.40 -46.03
C LEU A 455 -24.96 -18.59 -44.82
N LYS A 456 -25.79 -17.70 -44.29
CA LYS A 456 -25.47 -16.91 -43.11
C LYS A 456 -25.14 -17.79 -41.90
N GLU A 457 -25.99 -18.79 -41.58
CA GLU A 457 -25.78 -19.70 -40.49
C GLU A 457 -24.45 -20.45 -40.61
N ARG A 458 -24.10 -20.87 -41.81
CA ARG A 458 -22.85 -21.59 -42.07
C ARG A 458 -21.63 -20.69 -41.91
N PHE A 459 -21.66 -19.47 -42.42
CA PHE A 459 -20.58 -18.51 -42.29
C PHE A 459 -20.38 -18.08 -40.82
N VAL A 460 -21.46 -17.84 -40.08
CA VAL A 460 -21.41 -17.47 -38.67
C VAL A 460 -20.78 -18.57 -37.78
N LYS A 461 -20.92 -19.85 -38.15
CA LYS A 461 -20.23 -20.95 -37.44
C LYS A 461 -18.71 -20.93 -37.61
N VAL A 462 -18.23 -20.33 -38.72
CA VAL A 462 -16.79 -20.30 -39.03
C VAL A 462 -16.13 -18.98 -38.64
N PHE A 463 -16.82 -17.88 -38.79
CA PHE A 463 -16.29 -16.53 -38.53
C PHE A 463 -16.96 -15.93 -37.28
N GLU A 464 -16.14 -15.43 -36.39
CA GLU A 464 -16.61 -14.68 -35.22
C GLU A 464 -17.25 -13.36 -35.66
N PRO A 465 -18.34 -12.93 -35.00
CA PRO A 465 -19.07 -11.71 -35.41
C PRO A 465 -18.22 -10.43 -35.28
N GLU A 466 -17.16 -10.45 -34.49
CA GLU A 466 -16.18 -9.37 -34.36
C GLU A 466 -15.24 -9.30 -35.56
N ILE A 467 -15.05 -10.40 -36.27
CA ILE A 467 -14.25 -10.45 -37.50
C ILE A 467 -15.11 -10.07 -38.72
N LEU A 468 -16.25 -10.77 -38.89
CA LEU A 468 -17.18 -10.55 -40.02
C LEU A 468 -18.63 -10.73 -39.55
N THR A 469 -19.49 -9.78 -39.89
CA THR A 469 -20.92 -9.86 -39.59
C THR A 469 -21.71 -10.12 -40.86
N PHE A 470 -22.31 -11.31 -41.01
CA PHE A 470 -23.12 -11.66 -42.17
C PHE A 470 -24.57 -11.18 -42.01
N VAL A 471 -25.06 -10.42 -42.97
CA VAL A 471 -26.42 -9.89 -42.99
C VAL A 471 -27.10 -10.23 -44.31
N VAL A 472 -28.41 -10.41 -44.25
CA VAL A 472 -29.22 -10.60 -45.48
C VAL A 472 -29.72 -9.23 -45.92
N GLY A 473 -29.31 -8.80 -47.10
CA GLY A 473 -29.74 -7.56 -47.72
C GLY A 473 -31.06 -7.71 -48.48
N ALA A 474 -31.74 -6.60 -48.72
CA ALA A 474 -32.94 -6.61 -49.56
C ALA A 474 -32.63 -7.05 -51.01
N PRO A 475 -33.51 -7.83 -51.62
CA PRO A 475 -33.36 -8.22 -53.03
C PRO A 475 -33.31 -6.99 -53.95
N VAL A 476 -32.53 -7.08 -55.02
CA VAL A 476 -32.42 -6.06 -56.04
C VAL A 476 -33.06 -6.58 -57.34
N GLU A 477 -33.94 -5.80 -57.91
CA GLU A 477 -34.47 -6.08 -59.26
C GLU A 477 -33.60 -5.35 -60.30
N GLY A 478 -33.24 -6.06 -61.36
CA GLY A 478 -32.35 -5.48 -62.38
C GLY A 478 -32.46 -6.17 -63.74
N GLU A 479 -32.27 -5.39 -64.81
CA GLU A 479 -32.16 -5.92 -66.14
C GLU A 479 -30.73 -6.34 -66.51
N SER A 480 -29.74 -5.74 -65.83
CA SER A 480 -28.33 -6.04 -66.05
C SER A 480 -27.89 -7.34 -65.32
N GLU A 481 -27.16 -8.15 -66.07
CA GLU A 481 -26.54 -9.36 -65.50
C GLU A 481 -25.33 -9.04 -64.54
N GLU A 482 -24.85 -7.81 -64.59
CA GLU A 482 -23.78 -7.34 -63.72
C GLU A 482 -24.39 -6.71 -62.46
N PRO A 483 -24.00 -7.20 -61.27
CA PRO A 483 -24.47 -6.63 -60.05
C PRO A 483 -23.96 -5.19 -59.86
N PRO A 484 -24.73 -4.32 -59.19
CA PRO A 484 -24.28 -2.97 -58.87
C PRO A 484 -23.03 -3.02 -57.96
N GLU A 485 -22.21 -1.97 -58.04
CA GLU A 485 -21.04 -1.84 -57.17
C GLU A 485 -21.48 -1.68 -55.72
N PRO A 486 -21.03 -2.56 -54.84
CA PRO A 486 -21.47 -2.55 -53.44
C PRO A 486 -20.60 -1.61 -52.60
N THR A 487 -21.19 -1.02 -51.56
CA THR A 487 -20.48 -0.23 -50.55
C THR A 487 -19.83 -1.06 -49.48
N VAL A 488 -20.28 -2.31 -49.27
CA VAL A 488 -19.74 -3.30 -48.34
C VAL A 488 -19.52 -4.62 -49.11
N PRO A 489 -18.65 -5.49 -48.63
CA PRO A 489 -18.48 -6.81 -49.22
C PRO A 489 -19.82 -7.51 -49.37
N THR A 490 -20.15 -7.89 -50.63
CA THR A 490 -21.48 -8.43 -50.95
C THR A 490 -21.39 -9.68 -51.80
N LEU A 491 -22.08 -10.75 -51.34
CA LEU A 491 -22.36 -11.91 -52.14
C LEU A 491 -23.68 -11.69 -52.89
N PHE A 492 -23.61 -11.36 -54.16
CA PHE A 492 -24.77 -11.34 -55.02
C PHE A 492 -25.12 -12.73 -55.53
N ILE A 493 -26.38 -13.12 -55.37
CA ILE A 493 -26.95 -14.34 -55.90
C ILE A 493 -28.01 -13.91 -56.93
N SER A 494 -27.60 -13.78 -58.18
CA SER A 494 -28.50 -13.44 -59.27
C SER A 494 -29.19 -14.72 -59.74
N HIS A 495 -30.50 -14.67 -59.94
CA HIS A 495 -31.25 -15.78 -60.52
C HIS A 495 -32.23 -15.29 -61.58
N ARG A 496 -32.50 -16.14 -62.54
CA ARG A 496 -33.54 -15.94 -63.59
C ARG A 496 -34.15 -17.28 -63.99
N LEU A 497 -35.37 -17.22 -64.33
CA LEU A 497 -36.11 -18.33 -64.92
C LEU A 497 -36.10 -18.24 -66.42
N GLU A 498 -35.84 -19.32 -67.12
CA GLU A 498 -35.79 -19.40 -68.53
C GLU A 498 -36.63 -20.58 -69.03
N TRP A 499 -37.27 -20.39 -70.16
CA TRP A 499 -37.96 -21.45 -70.87
C TRP A 499 -36.95 -22.31 -71.64
N SER A 500 -37.02 -23.64 -71.38
CA SER A 500 -36.15 -24.62 -72.07
C SER A 500 -36.59 -24.94 -73.55
N GLY A 501 -37.67 -24.38 -74.02
CA GLY A 501 -38.25 -24.69 -75.32
C GLY A 501 -39.16 -25.91 -75.31
N GLY A 502 -39.28 -26.63 -74.19
CA GLY A 502 -40.14 -27.82 -74.04
C GLY A 502 -41.48 -27.52 -73.38
N ALA A 503 -42.48 -28.31 -73.64
CA ALA A 503 -43.77 -28.31 -73.00
C ALA A 503 -44.28 -29.75 -72.85
N VAL A 504 -45.01 -30.01 -71.75
CA VAL A 504 -45.67 -31.32 -71.48
C VAL A 504 -47.16 -31.10 -71.33
N ALA A 505 -47.95 -31.78 -72.15
CA ALA A 505 -49.40 -31.76 -72.04
C ALA A 505 -49.95 -32.92 -71.24
N ARG A 506 -51.01 -32.65 -70.46
CA ARG A 506 -51.73 -33.67 -69.65
C ARG A 506 -53.24 -33.56 -69.99
N ASP A 507 -53.87 -34.75 -70.16
CA ASP A 507 -55.27 -34.80 -70.55
C ASP A 507 -56.28 -34.63 -69.40
N LYS A 508 -55.93 -35.10 -68.22
CA LYS A 508 -56.83 -35.03 -67.06
C LYS A 508 -56.06 -34.76 -65.74
N PRO A 509 -56.33 -33.68 -65.05
CA PRO A 509 -56.96 -32.46 -65.61
C PRO A 509 -56.08 -31.84 -66.74
N ARG A 510 -56.68 -31.16 -67.70
CA ARG A 510 -55.94 -30.53 -68.79
C ARG A 510 -54.95 -29.51 -68.22
N GLY A 511 -53.72 -29.61 -68.61
CA GLY A 511 -52.66 -28.66 -68.27
C GLY A 511 -51.47 -28.80 -69.18
N VAL A 512 -50.77 -27.70 -69.44
CA VAL A 512 -49.50 -27.65 -70.14
C VAL A 512 -48.45 -27.22 -69.17
N PHE A 513 -47.48 -28.09 -68.95
CA PHE A 513 -46.32 -27.81 -68.12
C PHE A 513 -45.17 -27.39 -69.03
N ILE A 514 -44.63 -26.18 -68.76
CA ILE A 514 -43.52 -25.67 -69.51
C ILE A 514 -42.22 -26.01 -68.79
N GLY A 515 -41.25 -26.47 -69.59
CA GLY A 515 -39.92 -26.75 -69.05
C GLY A 515 -39.26 -25.43 -68.67
N ILE A 516 -39.00 -25.29 -67.38
CA ILE A 516 -38.39 -24.11 -66.82
C ILE A 516 -37.01 -24.47 -66.31
N LEU A 517 -36.04 -23.68 -66.63
CA LEU A 517 -34.67 -23.71 -66.19
C LEU A 517 -34.43 -22.55 -65.20
N LEU A 518 -33.91 -22.85 -64.08
CA LEU A 518 -33.53 -21.87 -63.11
C LEU A 518 -32.01 -21.69 -63.14
N PHE A 519 -31.59 -20.54 -63.58
CA PHE A 519 -30.19 -20.15 -63.67
C PHE A 519 -29.80 -19.31 -62.47
N PHE A 520 -28.67 -19.66 -61.87
CA PHE A 520 -28.05 -18.87 -60.83
C PHE A 520 -26.68 -18.40 -61.29
N LYS A 521 -26.36 -17.15 -60.96
CA LYS A 521 -25.02 -16.60 -61.00
C LYS A 521 -24.67 -16.10 -59.63
N THR A 522 -23.48 -16.35 -59.19
CA THR A 522 -22.98 -15.74 -57.97
C THR A 522 -21.81 -14.84 -58.29
N ALA A 523 -21.76 -13.67 -57.61
CA ALA A 523 -20.64 -12.77 -57.66
C ALA A 523 -20.35 -12.27 -56.24
N PHE A 524 -19.20 -12.63 -55.71
CA PHE A 524 -18.75 -12.07 -54.45
C PHE A 524 -17.82 -10.91 -54.75
N ILE A 525 -18.20 -9.71 -54.32
CA ILE A 525 -17.52 -8.45 -54.61
C ILE A 525 -17.08 -7.80 -53.30
N ILE A 526 -15.81 -7.50 -53.18
CA ILE A 526 -15.25 -6.72 -52.07
C ILE A 526 -15.01 -5.30 -52.63
N PRO A 527 -15.50 -4.23 -51.99
CA PRO A 527 -15.27 -2.87 -52.43
C PRO A 527 -13.78 -2.56 -52.63
N GLY A 528 -13.42 -2.00 -53.77
CA GLY A 528 -12.04 -1.72 -54.16
C GLY A 528 -11.20 -2.93 -54.59
N ASP A 529 -11.79 -4.13 -54.67
CA ASP A 529 -11.14 -5.32 -55.23
C ASP A 529 -11.47 -5.49 -56.73
N THR A 530 -10.44 -5.71 -57.52
CA THR A 530 -10.57 -5.88 -58.97
C THR A 530 -10.89 -7.31 -59.40
N ALA A 531 -10.89 -8.27 -58.50
CA ALA A 531 -11.02 -9.69 -58.78
C ALA A 531 -12.23 -10.33 -58.07
N PRO A 532 -13.48 -10.05 -58.49
CA PRO A 532 -14.66 -10.71 -57.91
C PRO A 532 -14.68 -12.20 -58.20
N LEU A 533 -15.09 -13.01 -57.22
CA LEU A 533 -15.32 -14.43 -57.45
C LEU A 533 -16.70 -14.62 -58.10
N LYS A 534 -16.70 -15.07 -59.36
CA LYS A 534 -17.93 -15.32 -60.13
C LYS A 534 -18.12 -16.82 -60.38
N SER A 535 -19.34 -17.32 -60.15
CA SER A 535 -19.71 -18.70 -60.47
C SER A 535 -21.09 -18.79 -61.10
N LYS A 536 -21.31 -19.80 -61.89
CA LYS A 536 -22.59 -20.03 -62.58
C LYS A 536 -23.12 -21.41 -62.23
N TYR A 537 -24.41 -21.52 -61.98
CA TYR A 537 -25.11 -22.77 -61.68
C TYR A 537 -26.41 -22.80 -62.45
N THR A 538 -26.74 -24.00 -62.93
CA THR A 538 -28.05 -24.29 -63.49
C THR A 538 -28.71 -25.31 -62.60
N ALA A 539 -29.91 -25.02 -62.14
CA ALA A 539 -30.72 -25.91 -61.35
C ALA A 539 -32.12 -25.98 -61.95
N GLY A 540 -32.67 -27.14 -61.93
CA GLY A 540 -33.94 -27.39 -62.60
C GLY A 540 -33.74 -27.66 -64.09
N GLU A 541 -34.47 -28.59 -64.58
CA GLU A 541 -34.58 -29.00 -65.99
C GLU A 541 -36.04 -28.88 -66.39
N ASN A 542 -36.38 -29.37 -67.60
CA ASN A 542 -37.75 -29.50 -68.01
C ASN A 542 -38.58 -30.21 -66.91
N VAL A 543 -39.84 -29.78 -66.78
CA VAL A 543 -40.76 -30.45 -65.84
C VAL A 543 -40.84 -31.93 -66.21
N SER A 544 -40.38 -32.78 -65.27
CA SER A 544 -40.34 -34.23 -65.49
C SER A 544 -41.71 -34.88 -65.33
N HIS A 545 -41.91 -36.02 -65.99
CA HIS A 545 -43.10 -36.87 -65.75
C HIS A 545 -43.25 -37.28 -64.30
N ASP A 546 -42.17 -37.52 -63.59
CA ASP A 546 -42.19 -37.89 -62.19
C ASP A 546 -42.73 -36.74 -61.31
N LEU A 547 -42.40 -35.51 -61.61
CA LEU A 547 -42.91 -34.32 -60.90
C LEU A 547 -44.41 -34.16 -61.12
N ILE A 548 -44.87 -34.42 -62.35
CA ILE A 548 -46.29 -34.43 -62.70
C ILE A 548 -47.02 -35.56 -61.98
N ALA A 549 -46.47 -36.77 -61.98
CA ALA A 549 -47.04 -37.91 -61.33
C ALA A 549 -47.21 -37.72 -59.81
N LYS A 550 -46.19 -37.17 -59.15
CA LYS A 550 -46.23 -36.82 -57.71
C LYS A 550 -47.32 -35.81 -57.32
N ASN A 551 -47.79 -35.02 -58.29
CA ASN A 551 -48.82 -33.99 -58.07
C ASN A 551 -50.14 -34.33 -58.81
N ALA A 552 -50.32 -35.58 -59.20
CA ALA A 552 -51.45 -36.02 -60.04
C ALA A 552 -52.84 -35.85 -59.40
N ASP A 553 -52.91 -35.94 -58.09
CA ASP A 553 -54.16 -35.89 -57.32
C ASP A 553 -54.71 -34.48 -57.06
N LYS A 554 -54.11 -33.45 -57.65
CA LYS A 554 -54.59 -32.09 -57.53
C LYS A 554 -55.94 -31.90 -58.24
N PRO A 555 -56.93 -31.24 -57.59
CA PRO A 555 -58.33 -31.21 -58.06
C PRO A 555 -58.56 -30.41 -59.35
N SER A 556 -57.69 -29.50 -59.72
CA SER A 556 -57.78 -28.69 -60.90
C SER A 556 -56.45 -28.58 -61.66
N ALA A 557 -56.51 -28.27 -62.97
CA ALA A 557 -55.33 -28.04 -63.80
C ALA A 557 -54.46 -26.92 -63.18
N GLY A 558 -55.04 -25.78 -62.78
CA GLY A 558 -54.31 -24.65 -62.19
C GLY A 558 -53.69 -24.96 -60.83
N ALA A 559 -54.36 -25.77 -60.01
CA ALA A 559 -53.80 -26.22 -58.74
C ALA A 559 -52.62 -27.19 -58.95
N LEU A 560 -52.73 -28.07 -59.94
CA LEU A 560 -51.65 -28.97 -60.32
C LEU A 560 -50.45 -28.20 -60.88
N GLU A 561 -50.69 -27.25 -61.79
CA GLU A 561 -49.62 -26.41 -62.33
C GLU A 561 -48.90 -25.61 -61.25
N SER A 562 -49.65 -24.96 -60.37
CA SER A 562 -49.08 -24.22 -59.26
C SER A 562 -48.19 -25.11 -58.39
N ALA A 563 -48.68 -26.30 -58.03
CA ALA A 563 -47.94 -27.25 -57.20
C ALA A 563 -46.67 -27.77 -57.90
N VAL A 564 -46.75 -28.03 -59.21
CA VAL A 564 -45.59 -28.48 -59.99
C VAL A 564 -44.52 -27.37 -60.07
N TYR A 565 -44.92 -26.12 -60.36
CA TYR A 565 -43.95 -25.02 -60.43
C TYR A 565 -43.40 -24.62 -59.06
N GLU A 566 -44.18 -24.67 -57.99
CA GLU A 566 -43.69 -24.48 -56.63
C GLU A 566 -42.67 -25.57 -56.25
N SER A 567 -42.93 -26.85 -56.57
CA SER A 567 -41.99 -27.92 -56.34
C SER A 567 -40.68 -27.72 -57.11
N LEU A 568 -40.78 -27.30 -58.40
CA LEU A 568 -39.63 -27.00 -59.25
C LEU A 568 -38.76 -25.87 -58.66
N LEU A 569 -39.40 -24.82 -58.17
CA LEU A 569 -38.68 -23.73 -57.52
C LEU A 569 -38.01 -24.20 -56.24
N ASN A 570 -38.73 -24.85 -55.35
CA ASN A 570 -38.23 -25.37 -54.10
C ASN A 570 -37.04 -26.32 -54.31
N ASP A 571 -37.17 -27.26 -55.24
CA ASP A 571 -36.09 -28.20 -55.57
C ASP A 571 -34.90 -27.49 -56.23
N GLY A 572 -35.15 -26.50 -57.11
CA GLY A 572 -34.10 -25.71 -57.75
C GLY A 572 -33.28 -24.88 -56.78
N PHE A 573 -33.95 -24.16 -55.87
CA PHE A 573 -33.27 -23.41 -54.82
C PHE A 573 -32.57 -24.33 -53.82
N ALA A 574 -33.17 -25.46 -53.46
CA ALA A 574 -32.52 -26.44 -52.57
C ALA A 574 -31.28 -27.06 -53.21
N GLN A 575 -31.32 -27.40 -54.50
CA GLN A 575 -30.16 -27.89 -55.25
C GLN A 575 -29.07 -26.83 -55.34
N PHE A 576 -29.44 -25.58 -55.68
CA PHE A 576 -28.48 -24.48 -55.67
C PHE A 576 -27.80 -24.33 -54.29
N ARG A 577 -28.60 -24.27 -53.23
CA ARG A 577 -28.10 -24.16 -51.84
C ARG A 577 -27.09 -25.26 -51.54
N SER A 578 -27.49 -26.53 -51.79
CA SER A 578 -26.63 -27.66 -51.49
C SER A 578 -25.32 -27.63 -52.29
N ARG A 579 -25.40 -27.43 -53.61
CA ARG A 579 -24.23 -27.34 -54.50
C ARG A 579 -23.34 -26.17 -54.20
N TYR A 580 -23.91 -24.99 -53.84
CA TYR A 580 -23.14 -23.79 -53.50
C TYR A 580 -22.40 -23.95 -52.17
N LEU A 581 -23.10 -24.43 -51.12
CA LEU A 581 -22.46 -24.70 -49.82
C LEU A 581 -21.35 -25.76 -49.93
N ALA A 582 -21.54 -26.81 -50.74
CA ALA A 582 -20.54 -27.83 -50.98
C ALA A 582 -19.25 -27.31 -51.64
N LYS A 583 -19.31 -26.16 -52.32
CA LYS A 583 -18.11 -25.48 -52.87
C LYS A 583 -17.34 -24.67 -51.83
N TRP A 584 -18.01 -24.22 -50.78
CA TRP A 584 -17.38 -23.45 -49.71
C TRP A 584 -16.86 -24.34 -48.58
N PHE A 585 -17.55 -25.42 -48.29
CA PHE A 585 -17.32 -26.22 -47.10
C PHE A 585 -17.27 -27.73 -47.41
N ALA A 586 -16.35 -28.43 -46.77
CA ALA A 586 -16.19 -29.88 -46.96
C ALA A 586 -17.43 -30.72 -46.55
N LYS A 587 -18.21 -30.18 -45.58
CA LYS A 587 -19.47 -30.76 -45.13
C LYS A 587 -20.57 -29.70 -45.23
N PRO A 588 -21.65 -29.92 -45.96
CA PRO A 588 -22.76 -28.99 -46.08
C PRO A 588 -23.54 -28.74 -44.78
#